data_48eaced9eabc4611bae1d8a2559ef7f6
#
_entry.id   48eaced9eabc4611bae1d8a2559ef7f6
#
_cell.length_a   1.000
_cell.length_b   1.000
_cell.length_c   1.000
_cell.angle_alpha   90.00
_cell.angle_beta   90.00
_cell.angle_gamma   90.00
#
_symmetry.space_group_name_H-M   'P 1'
#
loop_
_entity.id
_entity.type
_entity.pdbx_description
1 polymer ?
#
loop_
_entity_poly.entity_id
_entity_poly.type
_entity_poly.pdbx_seq_one_letter_code
_entity_poly.pdbx_strand_id
1 'polypeptide(L)'
;MSVLSELSVGDSGVLIGLDLPESVQNHLMHMGFVPDALVTVLRRAPAGDPTVYGVDGMEIALRHETAAAMQVRDADAVDPDASQVLEAAR
;
A
#
# COMPACT_ATOMS: atom_id res chain seq x y z
N MET A 1 9.34 -0.53 8.62
CA MET A 1 9.12 -1.06 7.27
C MET A 1 8.40 -2.39 7.35
N SER A 2 7.34 -2.56 6.60
CA SER A 2 6.55 -3.79 6.65
C SER A 2 6.10 -4.14 5.24
N VAL A 3 5.31 -5.21 5.12
CA VAL A 3 4.73 -5.57 3.84
C VAL A 3 3.23 -5.31 3.87
N LEU A 4 2.66 -5.16 2.69
CA LEU A 4 1.26 -4.74 2.55
C LEU A 4 0.31 -5.72 3.24
N SER A 5 0.62 -7.02 3.21
CA SER A 5 -0.24 -8.04 3.83
C SER A 5 -0.32 -7.93 5.35
N GLU A 6 0.59 -7.20 5.99
CA GLU A 6 0.60 -7.04 7.43
C GLU A 6 -0.30 -5.91 7.92
N LEU A 7 -0.79 -5.08 7.02
CA LEU A 7 -1.66 -3.98 7.39
C LEU A 7 -3.07 -4.49 7.70
N SER A 8 -3.70 -3.85 8.67
CA SER A 8 -5.10 -4.18 9.03
C SER A 8 -6.07 -3.33 8.23
N VAL A 9 -7.33 -3.79 8.16
CA VAL A 9 -8.37 -3.01 7.50
C VAL A 9 -8.44 -1.61 8.11
N GLY A 10 -8.43 -0.61 7.25
CA GLY A 10 -8.41 0.79 7.66
C GLY A 10 -7.04 1.41 7.71
N ASP A 11 -5.98 0.60 7.70
CA ASP A 11 -4.61 1.11 7.70
C ASP A 11 -4.19 1.51 6.30
N SER A 12 -3.21 2.41 6.25
CA SER A 12 -2.62 2.85 4.98
C SER A 12 -1.10 2.71 5.06
N GLY A 13 -0.50 2.45 3.91
CA GLY A 13 0.94 2.40 3.78
C GLY A 13 1.38 3.06 2.49
N VAL A 14 2.60 3.55 2.48
CA VAL A 14 3.20 4.12 1.27
C VAL A 14 4.09 3.06 0.64
N LEU A 15 3.83 2.75 -0.62
CA LEU A 15 4.53 1.68 -1.32
C LEU A 15 6.00 2.06 -1.54
N ILE A 16 6.89 1.13 -1.15
CA ILE A 16 8.33 1.34 -1.32
C ILE A 16 8.84 0.51 -2.50
N GLY A 17 8.45 -0.74 -2.57
CA GLY A 17 8.95 -1.62 -3.62
C GLY A 17 8.14 -2.90 -3.74
N LEU A 18 8.38 -3.61 -4.83
CA LEU A 18 7.68 -4.85 -5.17
C LEU A 18 8.73 -5.93 -5.36
N ASP A 19 8.76 -6.90 -4.46
CA ASP A 19 9.67 -8.04 -4.57
C ASP A 19 8.98 -9.15 -5.37
N LEU A 20 8.78 -8.87 -6.66
CA LEU A 20 8.03 -9.74 -7.57
C LEU A 20 8.72 -9.76 -8.93
N PRO A 21 8.44 -10.79 -9.75
CA PRO A 21 8.97 -10.82 -11.11
C PRO A 21 8.58 -9.57 -11.89
N GLU A 22 9.43 -9.18 -12.82
CA GLU A 22 9.26 -7.93 -13.56
C GLU A 22 7.91 -7.84 -14.27
N SER A 23 7.45 -8.93 -14.85
CA SER A 23 6.15 -8.94 -15.54
C SER A 23 5.00 -8.66 -14.58
N VAL A 24 5.08 -9.20 -13.37
CA VAL A 24 4.06 -8.95 -12.34
C VAL A 24 4.17 -7.52 -11.84
N GLN A 25 5.39 -7.02 -11.62
CA GLN A 25 5.59 -5.63 -11.22
C GLN A 25 4.96 -4.67 -12.21
N ASN A 26 5.23 -4.88 -13.50
CA ASN A 26 4.71 -4.00 -14.54
C ASN A 26 3.18 -4.00 -14.56
N HIS A 27 2.58 -5.17 -14.38
CA HIS A 27 1.13 -5.28 -14.33
C HIS A 27 0.56 -4.49 -13.15
N LEU A 28 1.14 -4.63 -11.97
CA LEU A 28 0.69 -3.93 -10.78
C LEU A 28 0.92 -2.42 -10.90
N MET A 29 2.03 -2.01 -11.49
CA MET A 29 2.32 -0.60 -11.69
C MET A 29 1.30 0.07 -12.61
N HIS A 30 0.82 -0.65 -13.62
CA HIS A 30 -0.24 -0.13 -14.50
C HIS A 30 -1.54 0.08 -13.74
N MET A 31 -1.75 -0.64 -12.64
CA MET A 31 -2.94 -0.48 -11.82
C MET A 31 -2.77 0.59 -10.75
N GLY A 32 -1.61 1.24 -10.68
CA GLY A 32 -1.38 2.30 -9.71
C GLY A 32 -0.45 1.94 -8.55
N PHE A 33 0.01 0.69 -8.47
CA PHE A 33 0.94 0.27 -7.43
C PHE A 33 2.37 0.65 -7.82
N VAL A 34 2.64 1.94 -7.73
CA VAL A 34 3.94 2.50 -8.06
C VAL A 34 4.64 2.95 -6.77
N PRO A 35 5.97 3.09 -6.78
CA PRO A 35 6.68 3.62 -5.61
C PRO A 35 6.08 4.96 -5.17
N ASP A 36 5.97 5.15 -3.87
CA ASP A 36 5.40 6.33 -3.22
C ASP A 36 3.87 6.41 -3.30
N ALA A 37 3.19 5.42 -3.90
CA ALA A 37 1.73 5.41 -3.93
C ALA A 37 1.19 5.11 -2.52
N LEU A 38 0.11 5.79 -2.16
CA LEU A 38 -0.59 5.51 -0.92
C LEU A 38 -1.59 4.38 -1.16
N VAL A 39 -1.46 3.33 -0.36
CA VAL A 39 -2.33 2.16 -0.46
C VAL A 39 -3.07 2.01 0.86
N THR A 40 -4.38 1.89 0.80
CA THR A 40 -5.22 1.72 1.98
C THR A 40 -5.90 0.36 1.95
N VAL A 41 -5.95 -0.32 3.09
CA VAL A 41 -6.65 -1.61 3.20
C VAL A 41 -8.12 -1.31 3.40
N LEU A 42 -8.95 -1.67 2.42
CA LEU A 42 -10.37 -1.34 2.44
C LEU A 42 -11.20 -2.43 3.12
N ARG A 43 -11.00 -3.67 2.71
CA ARG A 43 -11.73 -4.79 3.29
C ARG A 43 -11.05 -6.10 2.94
N ARG A 44 -11.39 -7.14 3.69
CA ARG A 44 -10.83 -8.47 3.51
C ARG A 44 -11.96 -9.45 3.28
N ALA A 45 -11.75 -10.41 2.38
CA ALA A 45 -12.74 -11.44 2.14
C ALA A 45 -13.02 -12.22 3.43
N PRO A 46 -14.24 -12.79 3.60
CA PRO A 46 -14.58 -13.52 4.82
C PRO A 46 -13.62 -14.66 5.14
N ALA A 47 -13.02 -15.27 4.12
CA ALA A 47 -12.04 -16.34 4.31
C ALA A 47 -10.63 -15.79 4.61
N GLY A 48 -10.44 -14.46 4.61
CA GLY A 48 -9.15 -13.84 4.86
C GLY A 48 -8.36 -13.51 3.62
N ASP A 49 -8.74 -14.00 2.47
CA ASP A 49 -8.01 -13.79 1.20
C ASP A 49 -9.01 -13.91 0.05
N PRO A 50 -8.96 -13.02 -0.95
CA PRO A 50 -8.05 -11.88 -1.09
C PRO A 50 -8.44 -10.69 -0.22
N THR A 51 -7.56 -9.69 -0.17
CA THR A 51 -7.84 -8.42 0.49
C THR A 51 -7.98 -7.34 -0.58
N VAL A 52 -8.92 -6.43 -0.39
CA VAL A 52 -9.16 -5.32 -1.32
C VAL A 52 -8.44 -4.09 -0.82
N TYR A 53 -7.64 -3.51 -1.70
CA TYR A 53 -6.85 -2.31 -1.41
C TYR A 53 -7.31 -1.16 -2.27
N GLY A 54 -7.29 0.04 -1.71
CA GLY A 54 -7.54 1.26 -2.46
C GLY A 54 -6.23 1.90 -2.86
N VAL A 55 -6.05 2.14 -4.15
CA VAL A 55 -4.88 2.82 -4.69
C VAL A 55 -5.29 3.64 -5.90
N ASP A 56 -4.83 4.89 -5.93
CA ASP A 56 -5.07 5.79 -7.05
C ASP A 56 -6.56 5.88 -7.43
N GLY A 57 -7.44 5.89 -6.41
CA GLY A 57 -8.88 5.99 -6.62
C GLY A 57 -9.54 4.71 -7.09
N MET A 58 -8.82 3.61 -7.16
CA MET A 58 -9.34 2.31 -7.61
C MET A 58 -9.32 1.30 -6.48
N GLU A 59 -10.22 0.31 -6.55
CA GLU A 59 -10.25 -0.81 -5.61
C GLU A 59 -9.73 -2.05 -6.32
N ILE A 60 -8.68 -2.64 -5.76
CA ILE A 60 -8.01 -3.77 -6.38
C ILE A 60 -7.84 -4.87 -5.34
N ALA A 61 -8.26 -6.10 -5.68
CA ALA A 61 -8.10 -7.24 -4.81
C ALA A 61 -6.76 -7.92 -5.08
N LEU A 62 -5.99 -8.14 -4.02
CA LEU A 62 -4.71 -8.82 -4.11
C LEU A 62 -4.71 -10.05 -3.22
N ARG A 63 -4.09 -11.11 -3.70
CA ARG A 63 -3.88 -12.30 -2.91
C ARG A 63 -2.82 -12.05 -1.85
N HIS A 64 -2.89 -12.78 -0.77
CA HIS A 64 -1.98 -12.63 0.37
C HIS A 64 -0.51 -12.73 -0.07
N GLU A 65 -0.17 -13.72 -0.88
CA GLU A 65 1.21 -13.90 -1.30
C GLU A 65 1.74 -12.74 -2.15
N THR A 66 0.87 -12.09 -2.91
CA THR A 66 1.26 -10.90 -3.67
C THR A 66 1.50 -9.72 -2.75
N ALA A 67 0.56 -9.49 -1.84
CA ALA A 67 0.69 -8.39 -0.88
C ALA A 67 1.88 -8.58 0.06
N ALA A 68 2.23 -9.83 0.35
CA ALA A 68 3.37 -10.13 1.22
C ALA A 68 4.72 -9.78 0.56
N ALA A 69 4.74 -9.63 -0.75
CA ALA A 69 5.94 -9.24 -1.49
C ALA A 69 5.98 -7.73 -1.79
N MET A 70 5.00 -6.97 -1.32
CA MET A 70 4.90 -5.54 -1.57
C MET A 70 5.32 -4.79 -0.31
N GLN A 71 6.47 -4.15 -0.37
CA GLN A 71 7.05 -3.45 0.78
C GLN A 71 6.45 -2.07 0.93
N VAL A 72 6.04 -1.74 2.14
CA VAL A 72 5.44 -0.46 2.45
C VAL A 72 6.07 0.14 3.70
N ARG A 73 5.96 1.45 3.82
CA ARG A 73 6.22 2.13 5.07
C ARG A 73 4.90 2.65 5.61
N ASP A 74 4.81 2.75 6.92
CA ASP A 74 3.60 3.18 7.59
C ASP A 74 3.29 4.64 7.22
N ALA A 75 2.10 4.87 6.64
CA ALA A 75 1.69 6.21 6.29
C ALA A 75 1.44 7.09 7.51
N ASP A 76 1.09 6.45 8.64
CA ASP A 76 0.85 7.17 9.89
C ASP A 76 2.14 7.45 10.64
N ALA A 77 3.24 6.78 10.29
CA ALA A 77 4.56 7.07 10.84
C ALA A 77 5.12 8.31 10.14
N VAL A 78 4.43 9.41 10.29
CA VAL A 78 4.81 10.65 9.62
C VAL A 78 6.07 11.20 10.26
N ASP A 79 7.02 11.60 9.43
CA ASP A 79 8.18 12.35 9.87
C ASP A 79 7.69 13.61 10.58
N PRO A 80 8.03 13.83 11.85
CA PRO A 80 7.58 15.03 12.55
C PRO A 80 7.94 16.33 11.80
N ASP A 81 9.07 16.36 11.15
CA ASP A 81 9.49 17.54 10.38
C ASP A 81 8.58 17.76 9.19
N ALA A 82 8.20 16.71 8.48
CA ALA A 82 7.29 16.82 7.36
C ALA A 82 5.91 17.31 7.80
N SER A 83 5.45 16.82 8.94
CA SER A 83 4.17 17.26 9.49
C SER A 83 4.21 18.74 9.85
N GLN A 84 5.30 19.19 10.45
CA GLN A 84 5.45 20.59 10.81
C GLN A 84 5.53 21.49 9.58
N VAL A 85 6.20 21.02 8.56
CA VAL A 85 6.29 21.77 7.30
C VAL A 85 4.92 21.97 6.68
N LEU A 86 4.09 20.93 6.70
CA LEU A 86 2.74 21.02 6.17
C LEU A 86 1.91 22.03 6.95
N GLU A 87 2.04 22.05 8.25
CA GLU A 87 1.32 23.01 9.08
C GLU A 87 1.79 24.43 8.83
N ALA A 88 3.09 24.61 8.67
CA ALA A 88 3.64 25.93 8.43
C ALA A 88 3.21 26.51 7.08
N ALA A 89 2.90 25.64 6.12
CA ALA A 89 2.48 26.06 4.79
C ALA A 89 1.04 26.59 4.75
N ARG A 90 0.31 26.48 5.81
CA ARG A 90 -1.08 26.94 5.86
C ARG A 90 -1.16 28.43 6.28
#